data_2b93979f82de2c15b7147ac185da2ff9
#
_entry.id   2b93979f82de2c15b7147ac185da2ff9
#
_cell.length_a   1.000
_cell.length_b   1.000
_cell.length_c   1.000
_cell.angle_alpha   90.00
_cell.angle_beta   90.00
_cell.angle_gamma   90.00
#
_symmetry.space_group_name_H-M   'P 1'
#
loop_
_entity.id
_entity.type
_entity.pdbx_description
1 polymer ?
#
loop_
_entity_poly.entity_id
_entity_poly.type
_entity_poly.pdbx_seq_one_letter_code
_entity_poly.pdbx_strand_id
1 'polypeptide(L)'
;MRKIKTIDDITKDGKVEFGEGYEFVSTAEEADAILMRSTDLHGYELPEGIRAIARCGAGVNNIPVEEYAKKGVVVFNSPGANSNAVKELVLGMLVLSSRGVVQSMNWVRDNADDPKIQVDAEKAKKAFVGRELKGKRIGVIGLGNVGSKVANACVDLGMDVYGYDPFISVEHAWVLSREVQRVGTLEDLCRGCDYLTVHVPSKADTIGMISTEQINLLAPDAVLINYARETIIDEDAVDAALREGKLSWFSCLLYT
;
A
#
# COMPACT_ATOMS: atom_id res chain seq x y z
N MET A 1 -18.64 -31.45 13.76
CA MET A 1 -17.69 -30.32 13.82
C MET A 1 -17.34 -29.94 12.42
N ARG A 2 -17.16 -28.62 12.13
CA ARG A 2 -16.67 -28.13 10.84
C ARG A 2 -15.15 -28.19 10.82
N LYS A 3 -14.58 -28.69 9.76
CA LYS A 3 -13.15 -28.93 9.63
C LYS A 3 -12.46 -27.84 8.81
N ILE A 4 -11.39 -27.26 9.34
CA ILE A 4 -10.67 -26.16 8.70
C ILE A 4 -9.22 -26.56 8.47
N LYS A 5 -8.74 -26.40 7.24
CA LYS A 5 -7.33 -26.50 6.89
C LYS A 5 -6.73 -25.10 6.80
N THR A 6 -5.64 -24.86 7.53
CA THR A 6 -4.81 -23.67 7.35
C THR A 6 -3.65 -24.01 6.41
N ILE A 7 -3.50 -23.23 5.34
CA ILE A 7 -2.42 -23.44 4.35
C ILE A 7 -1.19 -22.61 4.72
N ASP A 8 -1.39 -21.33 5.15
CA ASP A 8 -0.31 -20.43 5.53
C ASP A 8 -0.23 -20.26 7.05
N ASP A 9 0.90 -19.72 7.52
CA ASP A 9 1.02 -19.17 8.87
C ASP A 9 0.21 -17.87 8.96
N ILE A 10 -0.96 -17.93 9.57
CA ILE A 10 -1.90 -16.80 9.65
C ILE A 10 -1.51 -15.80 10.73
N THR A 11 -0.97 -16.28 11.85
CA THR A 11 -0.53 -15.46 12.98
C THR A 11 0.92 -15.77 13.33
N LYS A 12 1.64 -14.83 13.95
CA LYS A 12 3.01 -15.06 14.43
C LYS A 12 3.12 -16.23 15.39
N ASP A 13 2.05 -16.49 16.16
CA ASP A 13 1.99 -17.54 17.14
C ASP A 13 1.45 -18.85 16.56
N GLY A 14 1.10 -18.88 15.27
CA GLY A 14 0.50 -20.03 14.59
C GLY A 14 -0.88 -20.44 15.13
N LYS A 15 -1.45 -19.66 16.05
CA LYS A 15 -2.73 -19.96 16.70
C LYS A 15 -3.84 -19.09 16.11
N VAL A 16 -4.78 -19.77 15.47
CA VAL A 16 -6.09 -19.19 15.11
C VAL A 16 -7.13 -19.96 15.90
N GLU A 17 -7.92 -19.25 16.69
CA GLU A 17 -8.95 -19.86 17.51
C GLU A 17 -10.32 -19.61 16.88
N PHE A 18 -11.08 -20.69 16.73
CA PHE A 18 -12.50 -20.65 16.39
C PHE A 18 -13.30 -21.13 17.60
N GLY A 19 -14.56 -20.70 17.70
CA GLY A 19 -15.45 -21.15 18.76
C GLY A 19 -15.76 -22.67 18.69
N GLU A 20 -16.55 -23.15 19.64
CA GLU A 20 -17.02 -24.55 19.68
C GLU A 20 -17.67 -24.95 18.35
N GLY A 21 -17.42 -26.18 17.91
CA GLY A 21 -17.95 -26.70 16.65
C GLY A 21 -17.02 -26.62 15.45
N TYR A 22 -15.79 -26.10 15.63
CA TYR A 22 -14.74 -26.11 14.62
C TYR A 22 -13.51 -26.88 15.09
N GLU A 23 -12.82 -27.51 14.16
CA GLU A 23 -11.54 -28.19 14.40
C GLU A 23 -10.58 -27.94 13.23
N PHE A 24 -9.28 -27.86 13.52
CA PHE A 24 -8.25 -27.80 12.51
C PHE A 24 -7.81 -29.21 12.11
N VAL A 25 -7.68 -29.42 10.80
CA VAL A 25 -7.23 -30.70 10.23
C VAL A 25 -5.91 -30.56 9.51
N SER A 26 -5.21 -31.69 9.35
CA SER A 26 -3.86 -31.70 8.80
C SER A 26 -3.85 -31.63 7.27
N THR A 27 -4.88 -32.10 6.59
CA THR A 27 -4.97 -32.19 5.13
C THR A 27 -6.20 -31.45 4.60
N ALA A 28 -6.15 -31.03 3.33
CA ALA A 28 -7.26 -30.33 2.70
C ALA A 28 -8.40 -31.29 2.32
N GLU A 29 -8.11 -32.56 2.10
CA GLU A 29 -9.07 -33.61 1.78
C GLU A 29 -10.07 -33.88 2.95
N GLU A 30 -9.64 -33.63 4.18
CA GLU A 30 -10.47 -33.76 5.37
C GLU A 30 -11.28 -32.51 5.70
N ALA A 31 -10.99 -31.36 5.01
CA ALA A 31 -11.52 -30.07 5.39
C ALA A 31 -12.85 -29.73 4.71
N ASP A 32 -13.67 -28.94 5.39
CA ASP A 32 -14.84 -28.24 4.83
C ASP A 32 -14.47 -26.85 4.29
N ALA A 33 -13.42 -26.23 4.86
CA ALA A 33 -12.97 -24.89 4.50
C ALA A 33 -11.44 -24.74 4.59
N ILE A 34 -10.93 -23.81 3.79
CA ILE A 34 -9.51 -23.41 3.80
C ILE A 34 -9.39 -21.99 4.37
N LEU A 35 -8.46 -21.82 5.31
CA LEU A 35 -7.99 -20.53 5.79
C LEU A 35 -6.58 -20.30 5.25
N MET A 36 -6.36 -19.17 4.54
CA MET A 36 -5.10 -18.92 3.86
C MET A 36 -4.73 -17.42 3.84
N ARG A 37 -3.52 -17.09 3.42
CA ARG A 37 -3.04 -15.71 3.29
C ARG A 37 -2.34 -15.45 1.96
N SER A 38 -1.21 -16.07 1.71
CA SER A 38 -0.28 -15.71 0.63
C SER A 38 -0.11 -16.77 -0.45
N THR A 39 -0.40 -18.03 -0.14
CA THR A 39 -0.28 -19.14 -1.09
C THR A 39 -1.08 -18.87 -2.36
N ASP A 40 -0.48 -19.12 -3.52
CA ASP A 40 -1.16 -19.05 -4.80
C ASP A 40 -1.95 -20.35 -5.04
N LEU A 41 -3.25 -20.21 -5.26
CA LEU A 41 -4.17 -21.32 -5.53
C LEU A 41 -4.48 -21.49 -7.03
N HIS A 42 -3.83 -20.76 -7.93
CA HIS A 42 -3.97 -21.02 -9.36
C HIS A 42 -3.36 -22.38 -9.71
N GLY A 43 -4.16 -23.25 -10.35
CA GLY A 43 -3.75 -24.62 -10.65
C GLY A 43 -3.76 -25.58 -9.44
N TYR A 44 -4.21 -25.13 -8.28
CA TYR A 44 -4.40 -26.01 -7.12
C TYR A 44 -5.66 -26.84 -7.29
N GLU A 45 -5.52 -28.17 -7.24
CA GLU A 45 -6.65 -29.10 -7.28
C GLU A 45 -7.39 -29.07 -5.92
N LEU A 46 -8.52 -28.34 -5.92
CA LEU A 46 -9.31 -28.16 -4.72
C LEU A 46 -10.10 -29.44 -4.42
N PRO A 47 -9.97 -30.04 -3.20
CA PRO A 47 -10.75 -31.19 -2.81
C PRO A 47 -12.27 -30.95 -2.86
N GLU A 48 -13.05 -31.95 -3.27
CA GLU A 48 -14.51 -31.84 -3.46
C GLU A 48 -15.27 -31.45 -2.18
N GLY A 49 -14.71 -31.74 -1.01
CA GLY A 49 -15.28 -31.41 0.31
C GLY A 49 -15.29 -29.91 0.62
N ILE A 50 -14.42 -29.12 0.02
CA ILE A 50 -14.25 -27.70 0.31
C ILE A 50 -15.48 -26.91 -0.13
N ARG A 51 -16.04 -26.10 0.78
CA ARG A 51 -17.19 -25.22 0.57
C ARG A 51 -16.85 -23.74 0.66
N ALA A 52 -15.77 -23.40 1.38
CA ALA A 52 -15.37 -22.03 1.58
C ALA A 52 -13.84 -21.87 1.61
N ILE A 53 -13.37 -20.73 1.13
CA ILE A 53 -11.98 -20.29 1.32
C ILE A 53 -12.04 -18.90 1.96
N ALA A 54 -11.32 -18.71 3.07
CA ALA A 54 -11.19 -17.44 3.74
C ALA A 54 -9.75 -16.93 3.62
N ARG A 55 -9.56 -15.79 2.96
CA ARG A 55 -8.26 -15.15 2.83
C ARG A 55 -8.06 -14.08 3.90
N CYS A 56 -7.02 -14.25 4.71
CA CYS A 56 -6.57 -13.24 5.67
C CYS A 56 -5.81 -12.10 4.95
N GLY A 57 -6.55 -11.27 4.22
CA GLY A 57 -6.03 -10.15 3.46
C GLY A 57 -7.09 -9.51 2.56
N ALA A 58 -6.81 -8.32 2.03
CA ALA A 58 -7.79 -7.57 1.24
C ALA A 58 -7.90 -8.03 -0.22
N GLY A 59 -6.78 -8.33 -0.88
CA GLY A 59 -6.79 -8.79 -2.27
C GLY A 59 -7.17 -10.27 -2.39
N VAL A 60 -7.54 -10.72 -3.58
CA VAL A 60 -7.86 -12.14 -3.88
C VAL A 60 -7.21 -12.61 -5.18
N ASN A 61 -6.21 -11.89 -5.65
CA ASN A 61 -5.52 -12.16 -6.91
C ASN A 61 -4.72 -13.48 -6.94
N ASN A 62 -4.47 -14.08 -5.80
CA ASN A 62 -3.87 -15.41 -5.64
C ASN A 62 -4.90 -16.54 -5.52
N ILE A 63 -6.18 -16.27 -5.79
CA ILE A 63 -7.28 -17.25 -5.74
C ILE A 63 -8.06 -17.18 -7.06
N PRO A 64 -8.24 -18.28 -7.79
CA PRO A 64 -9.05 -18.33 -9.00
C PRO A 64 -10.55 -18.29 -8.66
N VAL A 65 -11.03 -17.12 -8.19
CA VAL A 65 -12.36 -16.92 -7.62
C VAL A 65 -13.48 -17.39 -8.55
N GLU A 66 -13.39 -17.04 -9.85
CA GLU A 66 -14.42 -17.43 -10.84
C GLU A 66 -14.47 -18.94 -11.08
N GLU A 67 -13.30 -19.59 -11.08
CA GLU A 67 -13.23 -21.05 -11.24
C GLU A 67 -13.85 -21.74 -10.03
N TYR A 68 -13.49 -21.31 -8.83
CA TYR A 68 -13.99 -21.90 -7.59
C TYR A 68 -15.48 -21.60 -7.37
N ALA A 69 -15.97 -20.44 -7.78
CA ALA A 69 -17.40 -20.14 -7.76
C ALA A 69 -18.23 -21.11 -8.62
N LYS A 70 -17.72 -21.52 -9.79
CA LYS A 70 -18.35 -22.54 -10.64
C LYS A 70 -18.41 -23.91 -9.98
N LYS A 71 -17.50 -24.21 -9.04
CA LYS A 71 -17.47 -25.42 -8.23
C LYS A 71 -18.33 -25.28 -6.95
N GLY A 72 -19.02 -24.15 -6.76
CA GLY A 72 -19.86 -23.89 -5.58
C GLY A 72 -19.09 -23.52 -4.32
N VAL A 73 -17.83 -23.06 -4.45
CA VAL A 73 -16.98 -22.64 -3.34
C VAL A 73 -17.06 -21.12 -3.16
N VAL A 74 -17.36 -20.66 -1.95
CA VAL A 74 -17.42 -19.23 -1.62
C VAL A 74 -16.05 -18.76 -1.16
N VAL A 75 -15.59 -17.62 -1.70
CA VAL A 75 -14.34 -16.99 -1.27
C VAL A 75 -14.64 -15.76 -0.43
N PHE A 76 -14.10 -15.72 0.78
CA PHE A 76 -14.14 -14.58 1.70
C PHE A 76 -12.77 -13.92 1.78
N ASN A 77 -12.75 -12.61 1.98
CA ASN A 77 -11.56 -11.84 2.26
C ASN A 77 -11.81 -10.88 3.43
N SER A 78 -10.75 -10.18 3.87
CA SER A 78 -10.82 -9.21 4.98
C SER A 78 -10.41 -7.81 4.52
N PRO A 79 -11.26 -7.11 3.73
CA PRO A 79 -10.96 -5.77 3.24
C PRO A 79 -10.85 -4.79 4.41
N GLY A 80 -9.81 -3.96 4.37
CA GLY A 80 -9.58 -2.93 5.38
C GLY A 80 -8.86 -3.38 6.65
N ALA A 81 -8.64 -4.67 6.88
CA ALA A 81 -7.99 -5.18 8.09
C ALA A 81 -6.56 -4.60 8.29
N ASN A 82 -5.80 -4.43 7.21
CA ASN A 82 -4.46 -3.85 7.22
C ASN A 82 -4.42 -2.35 6.87
N SER A 83 -5.57 -1.70 6.70
CA SER A 83 -5.62 -0.33 6.17
C SER A 83 -4.91 0.69 7.05
N ASN A 84 -4.94 0.50 8.37
CA ASN A 84 -4.21 1.37 9.29
C ASN A 84 -2.70 1.18 9.18
N ALA A 85 -2.22 -0.07 9.09
CA ALA A 85 -0.80 -0.34 8.95
C ALA A 85 -0.22 0.24 7.64
N VAL A 86 -0.97 0.13 6.53
CA VAL A 86 -0.56 0.75 5.25
C VAL A 86 -0.55 2.29 5.36
N LYS A 87 -1.55 2.90 6.00
CA LYS A 87 -1.54 4.35 6.26
C LYS A 87 -0.27 4.76 7.03
N GLU A 88 0.06 4.06 8.12
CA GLU A 88 1.25 4.37 8.93
C GLU A 88 2.53 4.28 8.11
N LEU A 89 2.64 3.27 7.25
CA LEU A 89 3.78 3.13 6.34
C LEU A 89 3.87 4.29 5.35
N VAL A 90 2.74 4.71 4.75
CA VAL A 90 2.71 5.89 3.86
C VAL A 90 3.19 7.13 4.60
N LEU A 91 2.70 7.39 5.82
CA LEU A 91 3.13 8.54 6.63
C LEU A 91 4.63 8.47 6.95
N GLY A 92 5.14 7.29 7.30
CA GLY A 92 6.58 7.07 7.48
C GLY A 92 7.38 7.44 6.24
N MET A 93 6.94 7.02 5.05
CA MET A 93 7.62 7.34 3.78
C MET A 93 7.50 8.80 3.40
N LEU A 94 6.39 9.48 3.67
CA LEU A 94 6.27 10.92 3.49
C LEU A 94 7.34 11.68 4.29
N VAL A 95 7.56 11.29 5.54
CA VAL A 95 8.61 11.89 6.39
C VAL A 95 10.00 11.52 5.89
N LEU A 96 10.27 10.25 5.59
CA LEU A 96 11.57 9.77 5.15
C LEU A 96 12.01 10.37 3.80
N SER A 97 11.07 10.51 2.86
CA SER A 97 11.35 11.11 1.54
C SER A 97 11.54 12.63 1.60
N SER A 98 11.02 13.29 2.64
CA SER A 98 11.16 14.74 2.82
C SER A 98 12.36 15.15 3.68
N ARG A 99 13.03 14.21 4.34
CA ARG A 99 14.15 14.44 5.27
C ARG A 99 15.30 13.52 4.95
N GLY A 100 16.53 14.00 5.04
CA GLY A 100 17.74 13.20 4.85
C GLY A 100 18.03 12.20 5.97
N VAL A 101 17.00 11.51 6.50
CA VAL A 101 17.15 10.59 7.66
C VAL A 101 18.03 9.41 7.32
N VAL A 102 17.75 8.71 6.20
CA VAL A 102 18.52 7.53 5.79
C VAL A 102 19.97 7.92 5.48
N GLN A 103 20.17 9.03 4.77
CA GLN A 103 21.49 9.55 4.43
C GLN A 103 22.27 9.93 5.69
N SER A 104 21.62 10.57 6.68
CA SER A 104 22.27 10.94 7.94
C SER A 104 22.63 9.71 8.79
N MET A 105 21.78 8.69 8.80
CA MET A 105 22.08 7.43 9.49
C MET A 105 23.26 6.70 8.85
N ASN A 106 23.33 6.66 7.53
CA ASN A 106 24.47 6.08 6.83
C ASN A 106 25.75 6.89 7.10
N TRP A 107 25.68 8.21 7.03
CA TRP A 107 26.82 9.06 7.35
C TRP A 107 27.38 8.79 8.78
N VAL A 108 26.50 8.68 9.78
CA VAL A 108 26.92 8.35 11.16
C VAL A 108 27.57 6.98 11.22
N ARG A 109 27.03 5.99 10.53
CA ARG A 109 27.61 4.63 10.47
C ARG A 109 28.98 4.63 9.83
N ASP A 110 29.13 5.33 8.71
CA ASP A 110 30.38 5.38 7.94
C ASP A 110 31.49 6.16 8.66
N ASN A 111 31.15 7.03 9.60
CA ASN A 111 32.08 7.85 10.36
C ASN A 111 32.12 7.47 11.88
N ALA A 112 31.62 6.28 12.25
CA ALA A 112 31.47 5.87 13.65
C ALA A 112 32.81 5.86 14.42
N ASP A 113 33.91 5.55 13.73
CA ASP A 113 35.28 5.45 14.32
C ASP A 113 36.06 6.79 14.27
N ASP A 114 35.46 7.86 13.73
CA ASP A 114 36.11 9.18 13.68
C ASP A 114 36.09 9.84 15.07
N PRO A 115 37.25 10.09 15.69
CA PRO A 115 37.34 10.76 16.99
C PRO A 115 36.81 12.20 16.96
N LYS A 116 36.62 12.80 15.80
CA LYS A 116 36.10 14.15 15.61
C LYS A 116 34.63 14.18 15.16
N ILE A 117 33.95 13.05 15.15
CA ILE A 117 32.59 12.90 14.62
C ILE A 117 31.62 13.97 15.15
N GLN A 118 31.74 14.37 16.43
CA GLN A 118 30.88 15.41 17.02
C GLN A 118 31.04 16.78 16.36
N VAL A 119 32.28 17.13 15.99
CA VAL A 119 32.58 18.42 15.32
C VAL A 119 32.18 18.36 13.85
N ASP A 120 32.43 17.23 13.20
CA ASP A 120 32.14 17.05 11.80
C ASP A 120 30.64 16.82 11.51
N ALA A 121 29.89 16.28 12.50
CA ALA A 121 28.44 16.20 12.44
C ALA A 121 27.77 17.59 12.32
N GLU A 122 28.32 18.62 12.97
CA GLU A 122 27.81 20.00 12.86
C GLU A 122 27.92 20.56 11.44
N LYS A 123 28.91 20.12 10.70
CA LYS A 123 29.09 20.50 9.27
C LYS A 123 28.21 19.62 8.38
N ALA A 124 28.23 18.30 8.63
CA ALA A 124 27.54 17.29 7.83
C ALA A 124 26.02 17.47 7.86
N LYS A 125 25.42 17.88 8.97
CA LYS A 125 23.96 18.06 9.11
C LYS A 125 23.37 18.99 8.07
N LYS A 126 24.16 19.92 7.50
CA LYS A 126 23.70 20.82 6.44
C LYS A 126 23.37 20.08 5.14
N ALA A 127 24.00 18.94 4.90
CA ALA A 127 23.72 18.09 3.73
C ALA A 127 22.43 17.27 3.88
N PHE A 128 21.90 17.15 5.09
CA PHE A 128 20.70 16.36 5.40
C PHE A 128 19.46 17.24 5.63
N VAL A 129 19.54 18.52 5.32
CA VAL A 129 18.40 19.43 5.42
C VAL A 129 17.33 18.98 4.43
N GLY A 130 16.11 18.78 4.95
CA GLY A 130 14.96 18.42 4.14
C GLY A 130 13.93 19.55 4.07
N ARG A 131 12.72 19.19 3.67
CA ARG A 131 11.55 20.06 3.57
C ARG A 131 10.46 19.63 4.53
N GLU A 132 9.57 20.55 4.89
CA GLU A 132 8.38 20.22 5.68
C GLU A 132 7.26 19.69 4.76
N LEU A 133 6.39 18.85 5.33
CA LEU A 133 5.18 18.38 4.65
C LEU A 133 4.06 19.44 4.66
N LYS A 134 4.03 20.29 5.67
CA LYS A 134 3.02 21.34 5.81
C LYS A 134 3.00 22.26 4.59
N GLY A 135 1.78 22.49 4.06
CA GLY A 135 1.56 23.30 2.85
C GLY A 135 2.03 22.65 1.55
N LYS A 136 2.44 21.38 1.57
CA LYS A 136 2.76 20.62 0.36
C LYS A 136 1.52 19.95 -0.19
N ARG A 137 1.41 19.92 -1.52
CA ARG A 137 0.29 19.29 -2.22
C ARG A 137 0.50 17.80 -2.34
N ILE A 138 -0.48 17.03 -1.85
CA ILE A 138 -0.53 15.58 -2.02
C ILE A 138 -1.78 15.15 -2.80
N GLY A 139 -1.57 14.30 -3.81
CA GLY A 139 -2.63 13.60 -4.53
C GLY A 139 -2.84 12.20 -3.97
N VAL A 140 -4.08 11.84 -3.67
CA VAL A 140 -4.48 10.51 -3.20
C VAL A 140 -5.38 9.86 -4.23
N ILE A 141 -4.89 8.78 -4.87
CA ILE A 141 -5.64 8.01 -5.86
C ILE A 141 -6.31 6.84 -5.17
N GLY A 142 -7.64 6.79 -5.22
CA GLY A 142 -8.45 5.81 -4.50
C GLY A 142 -8.68 6.20 -3.04
N LEU A 143 -9.95 6.47 -2.70
CA LEU A 143 -10.37 6.93 -1.37
C LEU A 143 -11.17 5.85 -0.61
N GLY A 144 -10.79 4.58 -0.83
CA GLY A 144 -11.31 3.43 -0.10
C GLY A 144 -10.74 3.32 1.33
N ASN A 145 -10.70 2.09 1.87
CA ASN A 145 -10.28 1.80 3.26
C ASN A 145 -8.89 2.35 3.65
N VAL A 146 -7.94 2.41 2.71
CA VAL A 146 -6.59 2.95 2.95
C VAL A 146 -6.55 4.42 2.62
N GLY A 147 -6.93 4.81 1.39
CA GLY A 147 -6.74 6.16 0.90
C GLY A 147 -7.51 7.22 1.70
N SER A 148 -8.72 6.92 2.20
CA SER A 148 -9.45 7.83 3.08
C SER A 148 -8.69 8.10 4.39
N LYS A 149 -8.08 7.08 4.99
CA LYS A 149 -7.25 7.24 6.20
C LYS A 149 -5.97 8.01 5.93
N VAL A 150 -5.33 7.76 4.78
CA VAL A 150 -4.13 8.51 4.34
C VAL A 150 -4.48 9.97 4.11
N ALA A 151 -5.57 10.25 3.36
CA ALA A 151 -6.00 11.61 3.07
C ALA A 151 -6.25 12.41 4.37
N ASN A 152 -7.01 11.84 5.31
CA ASN A 152 -7.29 12.50 6.59
C ASN A 152 -6.01 12.76 7.40
N ALA A 153 -5.11 11.76 7.47
CA ALA A 153 -3.85 11.93 8.19
C ALA A 153 -2.92 12.98 7.55
N CYS A 154 -2.96 13.13 6.22
CA CYS A 154 -2.23 14.18 5.53
C CYS A 154 -2.82 15.59 5.80
N VAL A 155 -4.14 15.70 5.96
CA VAL A 155 -4.78 16.93 6.45
C VAL A 155 -4.26 17.27 7.85
N ASP A 156 -4.21 16.31 8.77
CA ASP A 156 -3.68 16.50 10.13
C ASP A 156 -2.20 16.93 10.14
N LEU A 157 -1.42 16.54 9.12
CA LEU A 157 -0.04 17.01 8.90
C LEU A 157 0.04 18.41 8.28
N GLY A 158 -1.10 19.05 7.98
CA GLY A 158 -1.19 20.38 7.38
C GLY A 158 -0.82 20.41 5.90
N MET A 159 -0.97 19.29 5.17
CA MET A 159 -0.79 19.22 3.73
C MET A 159 -2.05 19.70 3.00
N ASP A 160 -1.88 20.17 1.75
CA ASP A 160 -2.97 20.46 0.83
C ASP A 160 -3.36 19.14 0.13
N VAL A 161 -4.47 18.53 0.54
CA VAL A 161 -4.86 17.18 0.14
C VAL A 161 -5.89 17.21 -0.99
N TYR A 162 -5.56 16.53 -2.09
CA TYR A 162 -6.45 16.32 -3.23
C TYR A 162 -6.74 14.83 -3.40
N GLY A 163 -8.00 14.49 -3.65
CA GLY A 163 -8.43 13.10 -3.78
C GLY A 163 -9.13 12.83 -5.11
N TYR A 164 -8.78 11.72 -5.75
CA TYR A 164 -9.44 11.20 -6.95
C TYR A 164 -9.91 9.79 -6.71
N ASP A 165 -11.22 9.59 -6.76
CA ASP A 165 -11.88 8.29 -6.77
C ASP A 165 -13.24 8.42 -7.45
N PRO A 166 -13.38 7.94 -8.71
CA PRO A 166 -14.63 8.01 -9.45
C PRO A 166 -15.70 7.05 -8.90
N PHE A 167 -15.32 6.08 -8.05
CA PHE A 167 -16.18 5.02 -7.52
C PHE A 167 -16.31 5.07 -5.99
N ILE A 168 -16.01 6.22 -5.36
CA ILE A 168 -16.06 6.35 -3.91
C ILE A 168 -17.44 5.96 -3.35
N SER A 169 -17.44 5.08 -2.34
CA SER A 169 -18.70 4.74 -1.65
C SER A 169 -19.18 5.86 -0.74
N VAL A 170 -20.47 5.86 -0.44
CA VAL A 170 -21.06 6.83 0.49
C VAL A 170 -20.37 6.74 1.87
N GLU A 171 -20.10 5.53 2.35
CA GLU A 171 -19.44 5.28 3.64
C GLU A 171 -18.05 5.91 3.68
N HIS A 172 -17.27 5.75 2.61
CA HIS A 172 -15.92 6.34 2.54
C HIS A 172 -15.99 7.86 2.40
N ALA A 173 -16.96 8.40 1.68
CA ALA A 173 -17.15 9.85 1.57
C ALA A 173 -17.50 10.48 2.92
N TRP A 174 -18.28 9.80 3.77
CA TRP A 174 -18.65 10.28 5.10
C TRP A 174 -17.48 10.36 6.10
N VAL A 175 -16.46 9.56 5.94
CA VAL A 175 -15.28 9.56 6.84
C VAL A 175 -14.16 10.50 6.38
N LEU A 176 -14.27 11.07 5.17
CA LEU A 176 -13.28 12.03 4.68
C LEU A 176 -13.42 13.37 5.39
N SER A 177 -12.28 13.97 5.72
CA SER A 177 -12.21 15.37 6.14
C SER A 177 -12.76 16.28 5.05
N ARG A 178 -13.46 17.35 5.46
CA ARG A 178 -13.97 18.38 4.55
C ARG A 178 -12.85 19.19 3.85
N GLU A 179 -11.64 19.10 4.37
CA GLU A 179 -10.45 19.74 3.82
C GLU A 179 -9.85 18.97 2.63
N VAL A 180 -10.27 17.71 2.43
CA VAL A 180 -9.86 16.93 1.24
C VAL A 180 -10.60 17.47 0.01
N GLN A 181 -9.84 18.00 -0.94
CA GLN A 181 -10.36 18.58 -2.17
C GLN A 181 -10.57 17.49 -3.23
N ARG A 182 -11.83 17.34 -3.68
CA ARG A 182 -12.13 16.41 -4.76
C ARG A 182 -11.71 17.00 -6.11
N VAL A 183 -11.05 16.19 -6.93
CA VAL A 183 -10.80 16.49 -8.34
C VAL A 183 -11.55 15.53 -9.27
N GLY A 184 -11.85 16.01 -10.49
CA GLY A 184 -12.68 15.26 -11.45
C GLY A 184 -11.89 14.32 -12.34
N THR A 185 -10.59 14.57 -12.54
CA THR A 185 -9.73 13.79 -13.43
C THR A 185 -8.41 13.43 -12.74
N LEU A 186 -7.75 12.39 -13.25
CA LEU A 186 -6.43 11.99 -12.78
C LEU A 186 -5.37 13.05 -13.10
N GLU A 187 -5.49 13.68 -14.25
CA GLU A 187 -4.58 14.74 -14.70
C GLU A 187 -4.66 15.96 -13.76
N ASP A 188 -5.87 16.36 -13.35
CA ASP A 188 -6.05 17.46 -12.38
C ASP A 188 -5.49 17.11 -11.01
N LEU A 189 -5.58 15.82 -10.61
CA LEU A 189 -4.94 15.35 -9.39
C LEU A 189 -3.42 15.51 -9.47
N CYS A 190 -2.80 14.98 -10.53
CA CYS A 190 -1.35 14.94 -10.67
C CYS A 190 -0.75 16.33 -10.81
N ARG A 191 -1.47 17.29 -11.40
CA ARG A 191 -0.96 18.62 -11.73
C ARG A 191 -0.40 19.37 -10.52
N GLY A 192 0.93 19.49 -10.48
CA GLY A 192 1.65 20.24 -9.45
C GLY A 192 1.67 19.59 -8.07
N CYS A 193 1.35 18.29 -7.95
CA CYS A 193 1.53 17.56 -6.70
C CYS A 193 3.00 17.38 -6.35
N ASP A 194 3.37 17.72 -5.11
CA ASP A 194 4.67 17.38 -4.52
C ASP A 194 4.75 15.90 -4.15
N TYR A 195 3.62 15.28 -3.81
CA TYR A 195 3.49 13.88 -3.41
C TYR A 195 2.31 13.24 -4.13
N LEU A 196 2.47 12.01 -4.61
CA LEU A 196 1.39 11.21 -5.17
C LEU A 196 1.37 9.84 -4.49
N THR A 197 0.21 9.40 -4.00
CA THR A 197 0.07 8.09 -3.37
C THR A 197 -1.11 7.32 -3.95
N VAL A 198 -0.92 6.00 -4.16
CA VAL A 198 -1.85 5.16 -4.92
C VAL A 198 -2.45 4.08 -4.03
N HIS A 199 -3.79 3.99 -4.01
CA HIS A 199 -4.57 3.07 -3.17
C HIS A 199 -5.75 2.43 -3.90
N VAL A 200 -5.59 2.16 -5.19
CA VAL A 200 -6.59 1.45 -6.01
C VAL A 200 -6.22 -0.02 -6.21
N PRO A 201 -7.19 -0.92 -6.45
CA PRO A 201 -6.88 -2.30 -6.84
C PRO A 201 -6.32 -2.36 -8.27
N SER A 202 -5.56 -3.41 -8.58
CA SER A 202 -5.15 -3.72 -9.96
C SER A 202 -6.34 -4.30 -10.72
N LYS A 203 -6.79 -3.59 -11.73
CA LYS A 203 -7.87 -3.96 -12.66
C LYS A 203 -7.51 -3.49 -14.06
N ALA A 204 -8.28 -3.89 -15.07
CA ALA A 204 -8.02 -3.50 -16.45
C ALA A 204 -7.97 -1.98 -16.68
N ASP A 205 -8.71 -1.20 -15.90
CA ASP A 205 -8.79 0.26 -15.96
C ASP A 205 -7.74 0.98 -15.09
N THR A 206 -7.00 0.24 -14.25
CA THR A 206 -5.97 0.81 -13.37
C THR A 206 -4.55 0.32 -13.67
N ILE A 207 -4.40 -0.70 -14.54
CA ILE A 207 -3.09 -1.15 -15.00
C ILE A 207 -2.42 -0.04 -15.82
N GLY A 208 -1.18 0.31 -15.44
CA GLY A 208 -0.41 1.36 -16.12
C GLY A 208 -1.00 2.77 -16.02
N MET A 209 -1.93 3.02 -15.06
CA MET A 209 -2.60 4.32 -14.96
C MET A 209 -1.65 5.46 -14.58
N ILE A 210 -0.50 5.15 -13.98
CA ILE A 210 0.56 6.12 -13.72
C ILE A 210 1.71 5.84 -14.67
N SER A 211 1.78 6.64 -15.70
CA SER A 211 2.77 6.57 -16.77
C SER A 211 3.57 7.88 -16.87
N THR A 212 4.39 8.01 -17.89
CA THR A 212 5.12 9.23 -18.20
C THR A 212 4.22 10.47 -18.25
N GLU A 213 2.99 10.35 -18.74
CA GLU A 213 2.04 11.48 -18.83
C GLU A 213 1.70 12.03 -17.44
N GLN A 214 1.31 11.15 -16.50
CA GLN A 214 0.94 11.55 -15.15
C GLN A 214 2.15 12.05 -14.36
N ILE A 215 3.30 11.39 -14.50
CA ILE A 215 4.54 11.78 -13.83
C ILE A 215 4.97 13.18 -14.29
N ASN A 216 4.85 13.51 -15.57
CA ASN A 216 5.21 14.84 -16.10
C ASN A 216 4.34 15.98 -15.56
N LEU A 217 3.13 15.69 -15.09
CA LEU A 217 2.23 16.66 -14.47
C LEU A 217 2.59 16.99 -13.01
N LEU A 218 3.34 16.13 -12.35
CA LEU A 218 3.76 16.33 -10.96
C LEU A 218 4.68 17.57 -10.84
N ALA A 219 4.83 18.06 -9.62
CA ALA A 219 5.84 19.09 -9.35
C ALA A 219 7.27 18.57 -9.62
N PRO A 220 8.25 19.44 -9.86
CA PRO A 220 9.66 19.04 -9.84
C PRO A 220 10.03 18.40 -8.50
N ASP A 221 10.90 17.38 -8.51
CA ASP A 221 11.34 16.65 -7.33
C ASP A 221 10.18 15.96 -6.57
N ALA A 222 9.10 15.61 -7.26
CA ALA A 222 7.95 14.94 -6.63
C ALA A 222 8.32 13.57 -6.07
N VAL A 223 7.51 13.13 -5.13
CA VAL A 223 7.58 11.80 -4.49
C VAL A 223 6.39 10.96 -4.92
N LEU A 224 6.65 9.73 -5.39
CA LEU A 224 5.63 8.75 -5.75
C LEU A 224 5.64 7.58 -4.78
N ILE A 225 4.47 7.26 -4.21
CA ILE A 225 4.29 6.14 -3.26
C ILE A 225 3.23 5.18 -3.81
N ASN A 226 3.61 3.92 -4.00
CA ASN A 226 2.69 2.87 -4.44
C ASN A 226 2.70 1.68 -3.48
N TYR A 227 1.79 1.67 -2.53
CA TYR A 227 1.55 0.53 -1.63
C TYR A 227 0.28 -0.23 -2.01
N ALA A 228 -0.13 -0.16 -3.27
CA ALA A 228 -1.23 -0.93 -3.83
C ALA A 228 -0.73 -2.16 -4.60
N ARG A 229 -0.46 -2.02 -5.88
CA ARG A 229 0.05 -3.09 -6.77
C ARG A 229 1.04 -2.51 -7.78
N GLU A 230 2.10 -3.27 -8.08
CA GLU A 230 3.14 -2.89 -9.05
C GLU A 230 2.55 -2.56 -10.42
N THR A 231 1.60 -3.36 -10.89
CA THR A 231 0.98 -3.23 -12.22
C THR A 231 0.25 -1.91 -12.48
N ILE A 232 -0.02 -1.11 -11.44
CA ILE A 232 -0.71 0.20 -11.57
C ILE A 232 0.22 1.26 -12.14
N ILE A 233 1.52 1.06 -11.99
CA ILE A 233 2.57 2.02 -12.38
C ILE A 233 3.36 1.44 -13.55
N ASP A 234 3.69 2.28 -14.50
CA ASP A 234 4.70 2.02 -15.53
C ASP A 234 6.09 2.18 -14.90
N GLU A 235 6.75 1.06 -14.58
CA GLU A 235 8.05 1.05 -13.91
C GLU A 235 9.15 1.65 -14.78
N ASP A 236 9.11 1.50 -16.10
CA ASP A 236 10.08 2.11 -17.02
C ASP A 236 9.96 3.64 -16.99
N ALA A 237 8.72 4.16 -16.92
CA ALA A 237 8.48 5.59 -16.79
C ALA A 237 9.00 6.13 -15.44
N VAL A 238 8.87 5.38 -14.36
CA VAL A 238 9.40 5.74 -13.04
C VAL A 238 10.93 5.75 -13.04
N ASP A 239 11.57 4.70 -13.59
CA ASP A 239 13.04 4.62 -13.67
C ASP A 239 13.61 5.81 -14.47
N ALA A 240 13.02 6.11 -15.63
CA ALA A 240 13.39 7.28 -16.43
C ALA A 240 13.26 8.59 -15.64
N ALA A 241 12.11 8.78 -14.96
CA ALA A 241 11.85 10.00 -14.20
C ALA A 241 12.80 10.19 -13.00
N LEU A 242 13.19 9.09 -12.34
CA LEU A 242 14.20 9.12 -11.26
C LEU A 242 15.59 9.49 -11.82
N ARG A 243 15.99 8.90 -12.94
CA ARG A 243 17.29 9.20 -13.60
C ARG A 243 17.38 10.66 -14.09
N GLU A 244 16.28 11.20 -14.57
CA GLU A 244 16.17 12.58 -15.06
C GLU A 244 15.99 13.60 -13.93
N GLY A 245 15.80 13.15 -12.69
CA GLY A 245 15.54 14.00 -11.54
C GLY A 245 14.14 14.63 -11.52
N LYS A 246 13.20 14.12 -12.32
CA LYS A 246 11.78 14.54 -12.30
C LYS A 246 11.07 14.04 -11.05
N LEU A 247 11.39 12.82 -10.63
CA LEU A 247 11.04 12.27 -9.33
C LEU A 247 12.26 12.26 -8.42
N SER A 248 12.10 12.69 -7.17
CA SER A 248 13.16 12.60 -6.15
C SER A 248 13.13 11.29 -5.39
N TRP A 249 11.97 10.61 -5.38
CA TRP A 249 11.77 9.38 -4.60
C TRP A 249 10.63 8.55 -5.17
N PHE A 250 10.84 7.23 -5.18
CA PHE A 250 9.80 6.22 -5.40
C PHE A 250 9.82 5.20 -4.27
N SER A 251 8.65 4.85 -3.75
CA SER A 251 8.50 3.81 -2.74
C SER A 251 7.38 2.85 -3.12
N CYS A 252 7.65 1.54 -3.02
CA CYS A 252 6.69 0.48 -3.32
C CYS A 252 6.69 -0.61 -2.24
N LEU A 253 5.77 -1.59 -2.36
CA LEU A 253 5.58 -2.66 -1.38
C LEU A 253 6.79 -3.60 -1.17
N LEU A 254 7.78 -3.59 -2.04
CA LEU A 254 9.00 -4.41 -1.88
C LEU A 254 9.84 -4.02 -0.65
N TYR A 255 9.58 -2.86 -0.06
CA TYR A 255 10.30 -2.36 1.12
C TYR A 255 9.54 -2.57 2.43
N THR A 256 8.50 -3.43 2.45
CA THR A 256 7.66 -3.67 3.65
C THR A 256 7.75 -5.09 4.16
#